data_4bfd555d35820611bb1af0e8fff487c9
#
_entry.id   4bfd555d35820611bb1af0e8fff487c9
#
_cell.length_a   1.000
_cell.length_b   1.000
_cell.length_c   1.000
_cell.angle_alpha   90.00
_cell.angle_beta   90.00
_cell.angle_gamma   90.00
#
_symmetry.space_group_name_H-M   'P 1'
#
loop_
_entity.id
_entity.type
_entity.pdbx_description
1 polymer ?
#
loop_
_entity_poly.entity_id
_entity_poly.type
_entity_poly.pdbx_seq_one_letter_code
_entity_poly.pdbx_strand_id
1 'polypeptide(L)'
;MNTPPPVVKRHEHLDRLAIVLLIAFCAFWGLQQILIKATVDEVPPMWQAALRFWGATAVLMLWCRIRGVPLFERDGSLWPGLLAGLLFALEFACIYLGLQYTNASRLTVFLYSSAFVVALLLPRFVPSERLRGVQWLGLLVAFCAVTLAFSEGLVDDTTGHWRGDLLGLAAAVFWGLTTLVLRTTG
;
A
#
# COMPACT_ATOMS: atom_id res chain seq x y z
N MET A 1 -11.31 32.14 -24.48
CA MET A 1 -12.27 31.90 -23.36
C MET A 1 -11.71 30.80 -22.52
N ASN A 2 -11.08 31.15 -21.36
CA ASN A 2 -10.55 30.18 -20.44
C ASN A 2 -11.71 29.71 -19.51
N THR A 3 -12.28 28.57 -19.81
CA THR A 3 -13.15 27.89 -18.84
C THR A 3 -12.26 27.38 -17.68
N PRO A 4 -12.56 27.75 -16.42
CA PRO A 4 -11.82 27.20 -15.28
C PRO A 4 -12.02 25.67 -15.25
N PRO A 5 -10.99 24.90 -14.81
CA PRO A 5 -11.11 23.46 -14.72
C PRO A 5 -12.26 23.08 -13.76
N PRO A 6 -12.96 21.97 -14.02
CA PRO A 6 -14.08 21.57 -13.18
C PRO A 6 -13.60 21.35 -11.74
N VAL A 7 -14.20 22.09 -10.82
CA VAL A 7 -13.96 21.90 -9.38
C VAL A 7 -14.54 20.54 -9.01
N VAL A 8 -13.67 19.56 -8.82
CA VAL A 8 -14.06 18.25 -8.29
C VAL A 8 -14.57 18.47 -6.86
N LYS A 9 -15.89 18.42 -6.68
CA LYS A 9 -16.51 18.46 -5.34
C LYS A 9 -16.02 17.26 -4.55
N ARG A 10 -15.14 17.52 -3.59
CA ARG A 10 -14.67 16.51 -2.64
C ARG A 10 -15.83 16.17 -1.71
N HIS A 11 -16.26 14.91 -1.72
CA HIS A 11 -17.24 14.43 -0.76
C HIS A 11 -16.60 14.42 0.63
N GLU A 12 -17.09 15.23 1.55
CA GLU A 12 -16.58 15.33 2.92
C GLU A 12 -17.01 14.14 3.80
N HIS A 13 -17.97 13.33 3.33
CA HIS A 13 -18.50 12.17 4.04
C HIS A 13 -18.35 10.92 3.17
N LEU A 14 -18.00 9.80 3.82
CA LEU A 14 -18.01 8.49 3.19
C LEU A 14 -19.45 8.14 2.78
N ASP A 15 -19.67 8.02 1.48
CA ASP A 15 -20.91 7.54 0.90
C ASP A 15 -21.11 6.05 1.22
N ARG A 16 -22.37 5.58 1.31
CA ARG A 16 -22.69 4.16 1.54
C ARG A 16 -21.99 3.25 0.54
N LEU A 17 -21.92 3.67 -0.72
CA LEU A 17 -21.19 2.94 -1.76
C LEU A 17 -19.70 2.81 -1.43
N ALA A 18 -19.06 3.90 -0.98
CA ALA A 18 -17.65 3.88 -0.60
C ALA A 18 -17.39 2.94 0.57
N ILE A 19 -18.29 2.89 1.56
CA ILE A 19 -18.18 1.98 2.71
C ILE A 19 -18.31 0.52 2.24
N VAL A 20 -19.31 0.21 1.42
CA VAL A 20 -19.52 -1.16 0.90
C VAL A 20 -18.33 -1.61 0.06
N LEU A 21 -17.83 -0.75 -0.83
CA LEU A 21 -16.64 -1.05 -1.64
C LEU A 21 -15.40 -1.26 -0.77
N LEU A 22 -15.20 -0.44 0.25
CA LEU A 22 -14.08 -0.59 1.18
C LEU A 22 -14.13 -1.95 1.90
N ILE A 23 -15.29 -2.33 2.44
CA ILE A 23 -15.49 -3.62 3.09
C ILE A 23 -15.24 -4.78 2.10
N ALA A 24 -15.80 -4.68 0.90
CA ALA A 24 -15.64 -5.69 -0.14
C ALA A 24 -14.15 -5.86 -0.54
N PHE A 25 -13.42 -4.76 -0.74
CA PHE A 25 -11.99 -4.81 -1.05
C PHE A 25 -11.16 -5.34 0.11
N CYS A 26 -11.49 -4.99 1.36
CA CYS A 26 -10.81 -5.55 2.54
C CYS A 26 -11.05 -7.06 2.66
N ALA A 27 -12.29 -7.53 2.44
CA ALA A 27 -12.62 -8.95 2.44
C ALA A 27 -11.89 -9.70 1.31
N PHE A 28 -11.87 -9.12 0.10
CA PHE A 28 -11.14 -9.68 -1.05
C PHE A 28 -9.64 -9.75 -0.78
N TRP A 29 -9.06 -8.71 -0.15
CA TRP A 29 -7.66 -8.71 0.25
C TRP A 29 -7.35 -9.81 1.27
N GLY A 30 -8.21 -9.99 2.28
CA GLY A 30 -8.09 -11.08 3.25
C GLY A 30 -8.17 -12.47 2.59
N LEU A 31 -9.12 -12.68 1.70
CA LEU A 31 -9.25 -13.91 0.93
C LEU A 31 -8.00 -14.20 0.09
N GLN A 32 -7.44 -13.18 -0.56
CA GLN A 32 -6.20 -13.29 -1.32
C GLN A 32 -5.05 -13.81 -0.45
N GLN A 33 -4.91 -13.34 0.79
CA GLN A 33 -3.85 -13.81 1.70
C GLN A 33 -4.00 -15.30 2.04
N ILE A 34 -5.24 -15.76 2.23
CA ILE A 34 -5.53 -17.19 2.46
C ILE A 34 -5.12 -18.03 1.24
N LEU A 35 -5.47 -17.57 0.03
CA LEU A 35 -5.12 -18.27 -1.21
C LEU A 35 -3.61 -18.33 -1.42
N ILE A 36 -2.88 -17.24 -1.15
CA ILE A 36 -1.41 -17.22 -1.23
C ILE A 36 -0.82 -18.24 -0.26
N LYS A 37 -1.31 -18.28 0.98
CA LYS A 37 -0.82 -19.23 1.98
C LYS A 37 -1.13 -20.67 1.60
N ALA A 38 -2.29 -20.94 1.01
CA ALA A 38 -2.68 -22.27 0.58
C ALA A 38 -1.83 -22.83 -0.58
N THR A 39 -1.20 -21.97 -1.36
CA THR A 39 -0.42 -22.34 -2.55
C THR A 39 1.09 -22.12 -2.39
N VAL A 40 1.55 -21.65 -1.22
CA VAL A 40 2.96 -21.30 -0.99
C VAL A 40 3.90 -22.50 -1.07
N ASP A 41 3.41 -23.68 -0.71
CA ASP A 41 4.20 -24.92 -0.74
C ASP A 41 4.37 -25.47 -2.16
N GLU A 42 3.44 -25.15 -3.07
CA GLU A 42 3.47 -25.59 -4.45
C GLU A 42 4.16 -24.59 -5.39
N VAL A 43 3.98 -23.28 -5.11
CA VAL A 43 4.54 -22.21 -5.94
C VAL A 43 5.33 -21.23 -5.06
N PRO A 44 6.65 -21.05 -5.32
CA PRO A 44 7.46 -20.10 -4.56
C PRO A 44 6.85 -18.68 -4.55
N PRO A 45 6.88 -17.97 -3.41
CA PRO A 45 6.25 -16.66 -3.25
C PRO A 45 6.62 -15.62 -4.31
N MET A 46 7.87 -15.64 -4.78
CA MET A 46 8.36 -14.75 -5.84
C MET A 46 7.66 -15.01 -7.17
N TRP A 47 7.41 -16.28 -7.52
CA TRP A 47 6.67 -16.63 -8.72
C TRP A 47 5.20 -16.26 -8.62
N GLN A 48 4.59 -16.47 -7.46
CA GLN A 48 3.21 -16.03 -7.22
C GLN A 48 3.07 -14.51 -7.41
N ALA A 49 4.01 -13.73 -6.84
CA ALA A 49 4.04 -12.29 -7.01
C ALA A 49 4.22 -11.89 -8.48
N ALA A 50 5.18 -12.50 -9.18
CA ALA A 50 5.43 -12.21 -10.59
C ALA A 50 4.19 -12.50 -11.46
N LEU A 51 3.59 -13.67 -11.32
CA LEU A 51 2.38 -14.05 -12.06
C LEU A 51 1.21 -13.11 -11.77
N ARG A 52 1.03 -12.71 -10.50
CA ARG A 52 -0.01 -11.76 -10.10
C ARG A 52 0.18 -10.39 -10.75
N PHE A 53 1.39 -9.85 -10.73
CA PHE A 53 1.67 -8.54 -11.32
C PHE A 53 1.58 -8.57 -12.86
N TRP A 54 2.08 -9.62 -13.50
CA TRP A 54 1.92 -9.80 -14.93
C TRP A 54 0.44 -9.94 -15.33
N GLY A 55 -0.32 -10.75 -14.60
CA GLY A 55 -1.74 -10.92 -14.81
C GLY A 55 -2.52 -9.61 -14.63
N ALA A 56 -2.26 -8.88 -13.55
CA ALA A 56 -2.88 -7.59 -13.29
C ALA A 56 -2.56 -6.57 -14.39
N THR A 57 -1.30 -6.52 -14.84
CA THR A 57 -0.86 -5.64 -15.94
C THR A 57 -1.56 -6.00 -17.24
N ALA A 58 -1.63 -7.28 -17.59
CA ALA A 58 -2.30 -7.74 -18.81
C ALA A 58 -3.81 -7.40 -18.79
N VAL A 59 -4.49 -7.64 -17.67
CA VAL A 59 -5.91 -7.29 -17.49
C VAL A 59 -6.12 -5.77 -17.61
N LEU A 60 -5.26 -4.97 -16.96
CA LEU A 60 -5.33 -3.51 -17.03
C LEU A 60 -5.10 -3.00 -18.45
N MET A 61 -4.09 -3.50 -19.15
CA MET A 61 -3.81 -3.15 -20.54
C MET A 61 -4.99 -3.48 -21.47
N LEU A 62 -5.56 -4.68 -21.30
CA LEU A 62 -6.75 -5.09 -22.06
C LEU A 62 -7.94 -4.18 -21.76
N TRP A 63 -8.18 -3.86 -20.50
CA TRP A 63 -9.23 -2.94 -20.08
C TRP A 63 -9.06 -1.55 -20.71
N CYS A 64 -7.86 -0.97 -20.60
CA CYS A 64 -7.56 0.34 -21.20
C CYS A 64 -7.78 0.31 -22.71
N ARG A 65 -7.36 -0.76 -23.40
CA ARG A 65 -7.57 -0.93 -24.83
C ARG A 65 -9.06 -1.01 -25.20
N ILE A 66 -9.86 -1.76 -24.43
CA ILE A 66 -11.32 -1.88 -24.66
C ILE A 66 -12.03 -0.54 -24.41
N ARG A 67 -11.59 0.21 -23.40
CA ARG A 67 -12.19 1.50 -23.02
C ARG A 67 -11.65 2.68 -23.82
N GLY A 68 -10.69 2.46 -24.70
CA GLY A 68 -10.05 3.53 -25.48
C GLY A 68 -9.26 4.53 -24.62
N VAL A 69 -8.82 4.11 -23.43
CA VAL A 69 -7.99 4.96 -22.56
C VAL A 69 -6.56 4.94 -23.09
N PRO A 70 -6.00 6.08 -23.50
CA PRO A 70 -4.63 6.14 -23.97
C PRO A 70 -3.66 5.93 -22.81
N LEU A 71 -2.75 4.95 -22.96
CA LEU A 71 -1.78 4.57 -21.93
C LEU A 71 -0.54 5.46 -21.89
N PHE A 72 -0.26 6.20 -22.97
CA PHE A 72 0.95 7.01 -23.13
C PHE A 72 0.59 8.42 -23.60
N GLU A 73 -0.18 9.13 -22.79
CA GLU A 73 -0.41 10.57 -23.03
C GLU A 73 0.80 11.39 -22.59
N ARG A 74 1.06 12.48 -23.30
CA ARG A 74 2.12 13.43 -22.93
C ARG A 74 1.60 14.48 -21.95
N ASP A 75 1.01 14.01 -20.85
CA ASP A 75 0.43 14.86 -19.79
C ASP A 75 1.40 15.08 -18.60
N GLY A 76 2.62 14.52 -18.68
CA GLY A 76 3.61 14.60 -17.61
C GLY A 76 3.46 13.53 -16.53
N SER A 77 2.44 12.66 -16.58
CA SER A 77 2.17 11.62 -15.57
C SER A 77 3.17 10.45 -15.62
N LEU A 78 3.91 10.30 -16.71
CA LEU A 78 4.83 9.18 -16.92
C LEU A 78 5.91 9.09 -15.83
N TRP A 79 6.59 10.20 -15.53
CA TRP A 79 7.66 10.21 -14.54
C TRP A 79 7.18 9.93 -13.12
N PRO A 80 6.12 10.60 -12.63
CA PRO A 80 5.51 10.24 -11.35
C PRO A 80 5.03 8.77 -11.31
N GLY A 81 4.44 8.28 -12.40
CA GLY A 81 4.00 6.89 -12.51
C GLY A 81 5.15 5.90 -12.43
N LEU A 82 6.27 6.17 -13.13
CA LEU A 82 7.47 5.33 -13.05
C LEU A 82 8.09 5.38 -11.65
N LEU A 83 8.14 6.55 -11.02
CA LEU A 83 8.63 6.69 -9.65
C LEU A 83 7.77 5.90 -8.67
N ALA A 84 6.45 6.03 -8.75
CA ALA A 84 5.52 5.26 -7.93
C ALA A 84 5.68 3.75 -8.14
N GLY A 85 5.82 3.31 -9.39
CA GLY A 85 6.07 1.91 -9.74
C GLY A 85 7.40 1.39 -9.18
N LEU A 86 8.47 2.18 -9.25
CA LEU A 86 9.77 1.83 -8.68
C LEU A 86 9.70 1.71 -7.15
N LEU A 87 9.09 2.69 -6.47
CA LEU A 87 8.92 2.67 -5.01
C LEU A 87 8.12 1.45 -4.57
N PHE A 88 7.05 1.13 -5.30
CA PHE A 88 6.23 -0.05 -5.06
C PHE A 88 7.01 -1.36 -5.28
N ALA A 89 7.85 -1.43 -6.30
CA ALA A 89 8.72 -2.59 -6.53
C ALA A 89 9.75 -2.76 -5.41
N LEU A 90 10.35 -1.66 -4.93
CA LEU A 90 11.28 -1.66 -3.79
C LEU A 90 10.59 -2.08 -2.48
N GLU A 91 9.36 -1.64 -2.25
CA GLU A 91 8.54 -2.08 -1.12
C GLU A 91 8.41 -3.60 -1.11
N PHE A 92 7.97 -4.19 -2.21
CA PHE A 92 7.82 -5.65 -2.31
C PHE A 92 9.15 -6.38 -2.20
N ALA A 93 10.23 -5.86 -2.79
CA ALA A 93 11.56 -6.44 -2.62
C ALA A 93 11.97 -6.48 -1.14
N CYS A 94 11.73 -5.39 -0.39
CA CYS A 94 11.98 -5.35 1.04
C CYS A 94 11.11 -6.35 1.83
N ILE A 95 9.82 -6.51 1.47
CA ILE A 95 8.92 -7.47 2.10
C ILE A 95 9.43 -8.91 1.89
N TYR A 96 9.71 -9.29 0.65
CA TYR A 96 10.17 -10.66 0.35
C TYR A 96 11.53 -10.97 0.94
N LEU A 97 12.47 -10.03 0.90
CA LEU A 97 13.76 -10.19 1.57
C LEU A 97 13.60 -10.22 3.10
N GLY A 98 12.72 -9.38 3.65
CA GLY A 98 12.43 -9.32 5.08
C GLY A 98 11.90 -10.64 5.61
N LEU A 99 11.00 -11.31 4.86
CA LEU A 99 10.45 -12.61 5.23
C LEU A 99 11.48 -13.73 5.33
N GLN A 100 12.69 -13.57 4.77
CA GLN A 100 13.79 -14.52 4.94
C GLN A 100 14.47 -14.37 6.31
N TYR A 101 14.30 -13.24 6.98
CA TYR A 101 14.97 -12.92 8.24
C TYR A 101 14.03 -12.79 9.43
N THR A 102 12.71 -12.64 9.20
CA THR A 102 11.70 -12.47 10.23
C THR A 102 10.41 -13.18 9.85
N ASN A 103 9.50 -13.34 10.81
CA ASN A 103 8.20 -13.93 10.55
C ASN A 103 7.22 -12.91 9.94
N ALA A 104 6.18 -13.41 9.25
CA ALA A 104 5.20 -12.57 8.56
C ALA A 104 4.44 -11.63 9.50
N SER A 105 4.13 -12.07 10.72
CA SER A 105 3.41 -11.27 11.71
C SER A 105 4.23 -10.05 12.12
N ARG A 106 5.51 -10.26 12.44
CA ARG A 106 6.44 -9.20 12.84
C ARG A 106 6.66 -8.20 11.69
N LEU A 107 6.94 -8.70 10.49
CA LEU A 107 7.09 -7.86 9.29
C LEU A 107 5.83 -7.02 9.04
N THR A 108 4.65 -7.61 9.20
CA THR A 108 3.37 -6.91 9.02
C THR A 108 3.22 -5.74 9.98
N VAL A 109 3.56 -5.89 11.26
CA VAL A 109 3.52 -4.78 12.23
C VAL A 109 4.40 -3.63 11.77
N PHE A 110 5.64 -3.91 11.34
CA PHE A 110 6.53 -2.86 10.84
C PHE A 110 6.00 -2.23 9.56
N LEU A 111 5.42 -3.00 8.65
CA LEU A 111 4.83 -2.50 7.42
C LEU A 111 3.66 -1.53 7.66
N TYR A 112 2.81 -1.80 8.66
CA TYR A 112 1.70 -0.90 9.03
C TYR A 112 2.17 0.44 9.59
N SER A 113 3.45 0.59 9.96
CA SER A 113 4.02 1.90 10.31
C SER A 113 4.03 2.88 9.12
N SER A 114 3.79 2.41 7.90
CA SER A 114 3.60 3.24 6.70
C SER A 114 2.52 4.31 6.88
N ALA A 115 1.48 4.03 7.65
CA ALA A 115 0.44 4.99 7.96
C ALA A 115 0.99 6.24 8.69
N PHE A 116 1.99 6.06 9.58
CA PHE A 116 2.67 7.20 10.22
C PHE A 116 3.55 7.96 9.24
N VAL A 117 4.22 7.27 8.32
CA VAL A 117 5.01 7.92 7.26
C VAL A 117 4.12 8.83 6.43
N VAL A 118 2.97 8.34 5.98
CA VAL A 118 1.98 9.14 5.24
C VAL A 118 1.48 10.30 6.09
N ALA A 119 1.07 10.05 7.34
CA ALA A 119 0.52 11.05 8.24
C ALA A 119 1.50 12.21 8.53
N LEU A 120 2.80 11.93 8.57
CA LEU A 120 3.86 12.91 8.82
C LEU A 120 4.27 13.67 7.56
N LEU A 121 4.35 12.97 6.42
CA LEU A 121 4.89 13.57 5.19
C LEU A 121 3.81 14.26 4.35
N LEU A 122 2.63 13.68 4.23
CA LEU A 122 1.58 14.21 3.36
C LEU A 122 1.19 15.67 3.67
N PRO A 123 1.08 16.13 4.93
CA PRO A 123 0.75 17.52 5.24
C PRO A 123 1.81 18.54 4.77
N ARG A 124 3.02 18.13 4.46
CA ARG A 124 4.06 19.02 3.92
C ARG A 124 3.81 19.39 2.46
N PHE A 125 3.16 18.49 1.72
CA PHE A 125 2.83 18.67 0.31
C PHE A 125 1.39 19.07 0.08
N VAL A 126 0.48 18.55 0.94
CA VAL A 126 -0.96 18.83 0.90
C VAL A 126 -1.41 19.30 2.29
N PRO A 127 -1.32 20.62 2.58
CA PRO A 127 -1.63 21.16 3.92
C PRO A 127 -3.07 20.89 4.41
N SER A 128 -4.01 20.67 3.47
CA SER A 128 -5.41 20.32 3.79
C SER A 128 -5.56 18.91 4.39
N GLU A 129 -4.54 18.06 4.28
CA GLU A 129 -4.54 16.67 4.80
C GLU A 129 -3.91 16.55 6.19
N ARG A 130 -3.80 17.65 6.92
CA ARG A 130 -3.32 17.61 8.30
C ARG A 130 -4.29 16.85 9.19
N LEU A 131 -3.77 15.83 9.87
CA LEU A 131 -4.55 15.07 10.84
C LEU A 131 -4.85 15.92 12.09
N ARG A 132 -6.11 15.86 12.53
CA ARG A 132 -6.53 16.41 13.82
C ARG A 132 -6.07 15.50 14.96
N GLY A 133 -5.99 16.01 16.19
CA GLY A 133 -5.56 15.23 17.36
C GLY A 133 -6.34 13.91 17.55
N VAL A 134 -7.66 13.95 17.33
CA VAL A 134 -8.51 12.75 17.40
C VAL A 134 -8.14 11.71 16.34
N GLN A 135 -7.74 12.13 15.13
CA GLN A 135 -7.30 11.23 14.05
C GLN A 135 -5.92 10.61 14.38
N TRP A 136 -5.02 11.38 15.01
CA TRP A 136 -3.76 10.85 15.54
C TRP A 136 -4.00 9.79 16.60
N LEU A 137 -4.93 10.05 17.53
CA LEU A 137 -5.33 9.06 18.54
C LEU A 137 -5.90 7.80 17.87
N GLY A 138 -6.77 7.96 16.88
CA GLY A 138 -7.32 6.84 16.11
C GLY A 138 -6.22 6.02 15.41
N LEU A 139 -5.24 6.67 14.80
CA LEU A 139 -4.09 6.03 14.16
C LEU A 139 -3.26 5.23 15.17
N LEU A 140 -2.97 5.81 16.35
CA LEU A 140 -2.24 5.13 17.42
C LEU A 140 -3.01 3.92 17.94
N VAL A 141 -4.31 4.06 18.21
CA VAL A 141 -5.15 2.95 18.68
C VAL A 141 -5.20 1.83 17.64
N ALA A 142 -5.37 2.16 16.36
CA ALA A 142 -5.36 1.17 15.28
C ALA A 142 -4.01 0.45 15.19
N PHE A 143 -2.90 1.17 15.30
CA PHE A 143 -1.57 0.57 15.28
C PHE A 143 -1.33 -0.33 16.50
N CYS A 144 -1.73 0.10 17.70
CA CYS A 144 -1.68 -0.73 18.91
C CYS A 144 -2.53 -2.01 18.76
N ALA A 145 -3.72 -1.90 18.17
CA ALA A 145 -4.57 -3.07 17.93
C ALA A 145 -3.91 -4.07 16.98
N VAL A 146 -3.28 -3.61 15.88
CA VAL A 146 -2.51 -4.47 14.98
C VAL A 146 -1.32 -5.11 15.70
N THR A 147 -0.58 -4.32 16.47
CA THR A 147 0.56 -4.83 17.26
C THR A 147 0.14 -5.90 18.26
N LEU A 148 -0.99 -5.71 18.92
CA LEU A 148 -1.56 -6.72 19.84
C LEU A 148 -2.02 -7.97 19.09
N ALA A 149 -2.69 -7.82 17.95
CA ALA A 149 -3.15 -8.95 17.14
C ALA A 149 -2.00 -9.84 16.65
N PHE A 150 -0.84 -9.25 16.38
CA PHE A 150 0.36 -9.95 15.92
C PHE A 150 1.44 -10.09 17.00
N SER A 151 1.10 -9.91 18.29
CA SER A 151 2.07 -9.89 19.39
C SER A 151 2.83 -11.21 19.55
N GLU A 152 2.22 -12.34 19.25
CA GLU A 152 2.90 -13.66 19.27
C GLU A 152 4.15 -13.66 18.38
N GLY A 153 4.08 -13.07 17.18
CA GLY A 153 5.23 -12.94 16.29
C GLY A 153 6.30 -11.95 16.74
N LEU A 154 5.98 -11.05 17.68
CA LEU A 154 6.94 -10.10 18.25
C LEU A 154 7.73 -10.71 19.43
N VAL A 155 7.15 -11.64 20.14
CA VAL A 155 7.71 -12.27 21.35
C VAL A 155 8.57 -13.51 21.01
N ASP A 156 8.45 -14.02 19.79
CA ASP A 156 9.21 -15.19 19.35
C ASP A 156 10.72 -14.87 19.31
N ASP A 157 11.45 -15.43 20.26
CA ASP A 157 12.81 -15.03 20.68
C ASP A 157 13.92 -15.69 19.82
N THR A 158 13.67 -15.96 18.55
CA THR A 158 14.72 -16.42 17.64
C THR A 158 15.63 -15.25 17.27
N THR A 159 16.88 -15.33 17.71
CA THR A 159 17.93 -14.32 17.48
C THR A 159 18.14 -14.02 16.00
N GLY A 160 18.09 -12.74 15.62
CA GLY A 160 18.50 -12.30 14.29
C GLY A 160 17.48 -11.49 13.49
N HIS A 161 16.32 -11.18 14.05
CA HIS A 161 15.22 -10.52 13.33
C HIS A 161 15.46 -9.06 12.90
N TRP A 162 16.48 -8.37 13.44
CA TRP A 162 16.70 -6.94 13.21
C TRP A 162 16.84 -6.58 11.71
N ARG A 163 17.39 -7.48 10.89
CA ARG A 163 17.48 -7.29 9.43
C ARG A 163 16.11 -7.29 8.79
N GLY A 164 15.26 -8.24 9.19
CA GLY A 164 13.87 -8.32 8.75
C GLY A 164 13.07 -7.10 9.21
N ASP A 165 13.28 -6.63 10.43
CA ASP A 165 12.61 -5.45 10.99
C ASP A 165 12.99 -4.18 10.22
N LEU A 166 14.29 -3.99 9.91
CA LEU A 166 14.76 -2.88 9.08
C LEU A 166 14.17 -2.93 7.68
N LEU A 167 14.10 -4.10 7.07
CA LEU A 167 13.46 -4.28 5.76
C LEU A 167 11.96 -4.00 5.82
N GLY A 168 11.29 -4.39 6.90
CA GLY A 168 9.88 -4.06 7.15
C GLY A 168 9.65 -2.54 7.28
N LEU A 169 10.52 -1.84 8.01
CA LEU A 169 10.47 -0.38 8.11
C LEU A 169 10.79 0.30 6.76
N ALA A 170 11.78 -0.21 6.03
CA ALA A 170 12.08 0.31 4.69
C ALA A 170 10.88 0.13 3.74
N ALA A 171 10.23 -1.04 3.77
CA ALA A 171 9.00 -1.29 3.02
C ALA A 171 7.89 -0.30 3.40
N ALA A 172 7.72 0.00 4.70
CA ALA A 172 6.75 0.98 5.17
C ALA A 172 7.04 2.40 4.64
N VAL A 173 8.31 2.79 4.58
CA VAL A 173 8.73 4.07 4.00
C VAL A 173 8.43 4.10 2.51
N PHE A 174 8.78 3.06 1.75
CA PHE A 174 8.50 2.99 0.32
C PHE A 174 7.01 3.02 0.03
N TRP A 175 6.18 2.31 0.80
CA TRP A 175 4.73 2.38 0.69
C TRP A 175 4.22 3.81 0.96
N GLY A 176 4.67 4.43 2.05
CA GLY A 176 4.31 5.80 2.37
C GLY A 176 4.68 6.79 1.26
N LEU A 177 5.89 6.65 0.68
CA LEU A 177 6.34 7.47 -0.44
C LEU A 177 5.54 7.21 -1.72
N THR A 178 5.22 5.96 -2.03
CA THR A 178 4.33 5.62 -3.16
C THR A 178 2.98 6.32 -3.02
N THR A 179 2.37 6.23 -1.84
CA THR A 179 1.11 6.90 -1.53
C THR A 179 1.23 8.42 -1.69
N LEU A 180 2.34 8.99 -1.23
CA LEU A 180 2.61 10.42 -1.36
C LEU A 180 2.72 10.86 -2.81
N VAL A 181 3.49 10.15 -3.63
CA VAL A 181 3.63 10.44 -5.08
C VAL A 181 2.27 10.39 -5.76
N LEU A 182 1.51 9.32 -5.57
CA LEU A 182 0.18 9.19 -6.17
C LEU A 182 -0.79 10.29 -5.71
N ARG A 183 -0.68 10.75 -4.46
CA ARG A 183 -1.56 11.77 -3.90
C ARG A 183 -1.21 13.19 -4.34
N THR A 184 0.05 13.45 -4.66
CA THR A 184 0.54 14.78 -5.06
C THR A 184 0.53 15.01 -6.56
N THR A 185 0.44 13.95 -7.36
CA THR A 185 0.52 14.02 -8.83
C THR A 185 -0.80 13.68 -9.54
N GLY A 186 -1.82 13.18 -8.83
CA GLY A 186 -3.20 12.99 -9.30
C GLY A 186 -4.08 14.07 -8.70
#